data_6b0c7805943140795f15a6068895276e
#
_entry.id   6b0c7805943140795f15a6068895276e
#
_cell.length_a   1.000
_cell.length_b   1.000
_cell.length_c   1.000
_cell.angle_alpha   90.00
_cell.angle_beta   90.00
_cell.angle_gamma   90.00
#
_symmetry.space_group_name_H-M   'P 1'
#
loop_
_entity.id
_entity.type
_entity.pdbx_description
1 polymer ?
#
loop_
_entity_poly.entity_id
_entity_poly.type
_entity_poly.pdbx_seq_one_letter_code
_entity_poly.pdbx_strand_id
1 'polypeptide(L)'
;MVNLTINNRRLSVPEGTTIMDAAASIGINIPHLCYLKEINEIAACRVCVVELKGKDKLITACNNKVEEGMEIYTNSPKVREIRKMNVQLILSQHDGHCATCVRSGNCSLQSISNNLGIIDVPFREELEKTSWNMDFPLIRDNTKCIKCMRCIQICDKVQSLSVWDVVNTGSRTTVNVSGNRPIEAADCAICGQCITHCPVGALRERDDTDKVFAALNNPDVITVVQVAPSVRAAWGEQLGMTNEQATEKRLAATLKHMGFDYVFDTNFSADLTIMEEGS
;
A
#
# COMPACT_ATOMS: atom_id res chain seq x y z
N MET A 1 -5.79 20.47 26.37
CA MET A 1 -6.51 19.17 26.35
C MET A 1 -7.94 19.46 25.94
N VAL A 2 -8.51 18.61 25.09
CA VAL A 2 -9.88 18.69 24.57
C VAL A 2 -10.65 17.47 25.06
N ASN A 3 -11.82 17.69 25.67
CA ASN A 3 -12.68 16.63 26.19
C ASN A 3 -13.78 16.32 25.17
N LEU A 4 -13.96 15.04 24.85
CA LEU A 4 -14.96 14.59 23.89
C LEU A 4 -15.50 13.21 24.25
N THR A 5 -16.48 12.78 23.50
CA THR A 5 -17.08 11.45 23.65
C THR A 5 -17.08 10.72 22.29
N ILE A 6 -16.54 9.51 22.23
CA ILE A 6 -16.60 8.64 21.05
C ILE A 6 -17.32 7.34 21.42
N ASN A 7 -18.42 7.03 20.74
CA ASN A 7 -19.26 5.85 21.01
C ASN A 7 -19.57 5.71 22.52
N ASN A 8 -20.02 6.79 23.15
CA ASN A 8 -20.35 6.89 24.58
C ASN A 8 -19.16 6.72 25.55
N ARG A 9 -17.92 6.69 25.06
CA ARG A 9 -16.71 6.69 25.89
C ARG A 9 -16.13 8.10 25.97
N ARG A 10 -15.98 8.64 27.17
CA ARG A 10 -15.34 9.93 27.40
C ARG A 10 -13.83 9.78 27.34
N LEU A 11 -13.17 10.74 26.70
CA LEU A 11 -11.70 10.82 26.61
C LEU A 11 -11.26 12.28 26.59
N SER A 12 -9.99 12.48 26.92
CA SER A 12 -9.32 13.78 26.84
C SER A 12 -8.05 13.62 26.04
N VAL A 13 -7.86 14.42 24.99
CA VAL A 13 -6.70 14.34 24.09
C VAL A 13 -6.09 15.73 23.88
N PRO A 14 -4.84 15.83 23.41
CA PRO A 14 -4.23 17.11 23.06
C PRO A 14 -5.05 17.88 22.02
N GLU A 15 -5.01 19.20 22.09
CA GLU A 15 -5.57 20.05 21.04
C GLU A 15 -4.87 19.78 19.70
N GLY A 16 -5.63 19.81 18.61
CA GLY A 16 -5.11 19.50 17.27
C GLY A 16 -5.11 18.02 16.90
N THR A 17 -5.45 17.11 17.83
CA THR A 17 -5.62 15.67 17.56
C THR A 17 -6.75 15.45 16.53
N THR A 18 -6.52 14.54 15.57
CA THR A 18 -7.59 14.14 14.62
C THR A 18 -8.61 13.22 15.29
N ILE A 19 -9.83 13.17 14.76
CA ILE A 19 -10.84 12.20 15.22
C ILE A 19 -10.34 10.77 15.05
N MET A 20 -9.56 10.50 14.00
CA MET A 20 -8.95 9.20 13.74
C MET A 20 -7.99 8.79 14.86
N ASP A 21 -7.07 9.67 15.24
CA ASP A 21 -6.10 9.42 16.30
C ASP A 21 -6.75 9.35 17.68
N ALA A 22 -7.75 10.20 17.95
CA ALA A 22 -8.52 10.16 19.19
C ALA A 22 -9.27 8.82 19.33
N ALA A 23 -9.88 8.30 18.26
CA ALA A 23 -10.51 6.98 18.27
C ALA A 23 -9.51 5.85 18.49
N ALA A 24 -8.37 5.91 17.80
CA ALA A 24 -7.30 4.93 17.94
C ALA A 24 -6.74 4.85 19.36
N SER A 25 -6.62 5.99 20.07
CA SER A 25 -6.10 6.04 21.46
C SER A 25 -6.95 5.26 22.47
N ILE A 26 -8.24 5.01 22.15
CA ILE A 26 -9.16 4.21 22.98
C ILE A 26 -9.49 2.84 22.34
N GLY A 27 -8.68 2.38 21.35
CA GLY A 27 -8.83 1.08 20.71
C GLY A 27 -9.96 1.00 19.68
N ILE A 28 -10.50 2.13 19.22
CA ILE A 28 -11.52 2.17 18.16
C ILE A 28 -10.82 2.36 16.82
N ASN A 29 -10.86 1.33 15.97
CA ASN A 29 -10.34 1.39 14.62
C ASN A 29 -11.42 1.88 13.64
N ILE A 30 -11.23 3.06 13.07
CA ILE A 30 -12.11 3.61 12.02
C ILE A 30 -11.58 3.14 10.65
N PRO A 31 -12.39 2.41 9.84
CA PRO A 31 -11.95 1.92 8.53
C PRO A 31 -11.54 3.08 7.61
N HIS A 32 -10.44 2.88 6.88
CA HIS A 32 -9.92 3.87 5.95
C HIS A 32 -9.10 3.21 4.82
N LEU A 33 -8.97 3.87 3.67
CA LEU A 33 -8.18 3.40 2.54
C LEU A 33 -7.06 4.37 2.16
N CYS A 34 -7.35 5.68 2.16
CA CYS A 34 -6.36 6.69 1.74
C CYS A 34 -5.46 7.16 2.89
N TYR A 35 -5.90 7.12 4.13
CA TYR A 35 -5.18 7.70 5.27
C TYR A 35 -3.82 7.04 5.50
N LEU A 36 -2.80 7.87 5.56
CA LEU A 36 -1.46 7.60 6.12
C LEU A 36 -1.11 8.78 7.03
N LYS A 37 -0.91 8.50 8.30
CA LYS A 37 -0.63 9.53 9.31
C LYS A 37 0.53 10.43 8.87
N GLU A 38 0.34 11.75 8.96
CA GLU A 38 1.31 12.79 8.60
C GLU A 38 1.69 12.85 7.09
N ILE A 39 1.39 11.80 6.34
CA ILE A 39 1.75 11.69 4.92
C ILE A 39 0.56 12.00 4.01
N ASN A 40 -0.58 11.31 4.22
CA ASN A 40 -1.75 11.41 3.34
C ASN A 40 -3.06 11.50 4.13
N GLU A 41 -3.46 12.71 4.49
CA GLU A 41 -4.65 13.03 5.28
C GLU A 41 -5.70 13.81 4.46
N ILE A 42 -5.83 13.48 3.17
CA ILE A 42 -6.60 14.25 2.18
C ILE A 42 -8.09 13.88 2.10
N ALA A 43 -8.54 12.89 2.87
CA ALA A 43 -9.92 12.40 2.91
C ALA A 43 -10.52 12.00 1.55
N ALA A 44 -9.70 11.54 0.59
CA ALA A 44 -10.14 11.21 -0.77
C ALA A 44 -11.15 10.05 -0.82
N CYS A 45 -10.95 8.97 -0.04
CA CYS A 45 -11.76 7.76 -0.13
C CYS A 45 -13.12 7.85 0.60
N ARG A 46 -13.30 8.79 1.53
CA ARG A 46 -14.52 8.96 2.33
C ARG A 46 -15.00 7.73 3.10
N VAL A 47 -14.15 6.73 3.32
CA VAL A 47 -14.48 5.51 4.08
C VAL A 47 -14.47 5.76 5.59
N CYS A 48 -13.66 6.72 6.06
CA CYS A 48 -13.52 7.07 7.47
C CYS A 48 -14.60 8.02 8.00
N VAL A 49 -15.76 8.10 7.35
CA VAL A 49 -16.86 8.95 7.79
C VAL A 49 -17.36 8.55 9.18
N VAL A 50 -17.69 9.57 9.98
CA VAL A 50 -18.26 9.46 11.32
C VAL A 50 -19.42 10.43 11.46
N GLU A 51 -20.34 10.12 12.37
CA GLU A 51 -21.47 10.97 12.71
C GLU A 51 -21.13 11.85 13.90
N LEU A 52 -21.47 13.13 13.79
CA LEU A 52 -21.36 14.09 14.88
C LEU A 52 -22.77 14.38 15.41
N LYS A 53 -23.00 14.17 16.71
CA LYS A 53 -24.29 14.40 17.35
C LYS A 53 -24.80 15.83 17.08
N GLY A 54 -26.04 15.93 16.68
CA GLY A 54 -26.66 17.21 16.37
C GLY A 54 -26.30 17.83 15.02
N LYS A 55 -25.53 17.10 14.16
CA LYS A 55 -25.26 17.53 12.79
C LYS A 55 -25.78 16.51 11.78
N ASP A 56 -26.43 16.99 10.73
CA ASP A 56 -26.96 16.12 9.67
C ASP A 56 -25.87 15.54 8.76
N LYS A 57 -24.75 16.25 8.61
CA LYS A 57 -23.67 15.86 7.72
C LYS A 57 -22.64 14.98 8.44
N LEU A 58 -22.26 13.87 7.81
CA LEU A 58 -21.12 13.08 8.24
C LEU A 58 -19.80 13.80 7.90
N ILE A 59 -18.81 13.66 8.76
CA ILE A 59 -17.47 14.21 8.55
C ILE A 59 -16.43 13.09 8.47
N THR A 60 -15.29 13.36 7.86
CA THR A 60 -14.19 12.40 7.76
C THR A 60 -13.29 12.47 8.98
N ALA A 61 -12.98 11.32 9.58
CA ALA A 61 -12.18 11.27 10.81
C ALA A 61 -10.70 11.57 10.59
N CYS A 62 -10.17 11.30 9.38
CA CYS A 62 -8.74 11.36 9.10
C CYS A 62 -8.17 12.79 9.00
N ASN A 63 -9.01 13.80 8.71
CA ASN A 63 -8.56 15.19 8.51
C ASN A 63 -9.36 16.22 9.32
N ASN A 64 -10.33 15.77 10.14
CA ASN A 64 -11.04 16.67 11.06
C ASN A 64 -10.45 16.52 12.46
N LYS A 65 -10.15 17.65 13.07
CA LYS A 65 -9.65 17.75 14.43
C LYS A 65 -10.80 17.68 15.43
N VAL A 66 -10.50 17.22 16.64
CA VAL A 66 -11.47 17.20 17.73
C VAL A 66 -11.67 18.59 18.32
N GLU A 67 -12.89 18.87 18.78
CA GLU A 67 -13.27 20.11 19.48
C GLU A 67 -13.92 19.76 20.82
N GLU A 68 -13.89 20.71 21.76
CA GLU A 68 -14.46 20.53 23.10
C GLU A 68 -15.94 20.16 23.06
N GLY A 69 -16.31 19.12 23.78
CA GLY A 69 -17.70 18.66 23.90
C GLY A 69 -18.21 17.85 22.69
N MET A 70 -17.38 17.54 21.69
CA MET A 70 -17.83 16.70 20.56
C MET A 70 -18.35 15.35 21.03
N GLU A 71 -19.51 14.93 20.50
CA GLU A 71 -20.03 13.57 20.61
C GLU A 71 -20.04 12.89 19.24
N ILE A 72 -19.24 11.83 19.09
CA ILE A 72 -18.93 11.19 17.80
C ILE A 72 -19.39 9.73 17.82
N TYR A 73 -20.08 9.31 16.76
CA TYR A 73 -20.47 7.92 16.52
C TYR A 73 -19.73 7.38 15.29
N THR A 74 -18.93 6.32 15.48
CA THR A 74 -18.07 5.75 14.42
C THR A 74 -18.73 4.64 13.65
N ASN A 75 -19.89 4.13 14.12
CA ASN A 75 -20.55 2.95 13.53
C ASN A 75 -22.08 2.99 13.68
N SER A 76 -22.72 4.18 13.60
CA SER A 76 -24.17 4.30 13.56
C SER A 76 -24.74 3.71 12.25
N PRO A 77 -26.07 3.40 12.18
CA PRO A 77 -26.70 2.95 10.95
C PRO A 77 -26.40 3.86 9.76
N LYS A 78 -26.50 5.18 9.95
CA LYS A 78 -26.21 6.20 8.95
C LYS A 78 -24.75 6.15 8.48
N VAL A 79 -23.79 5.99 9.40
CA VAL A 79 -22.36 5.83 9.07
C VAL A 79 -22.12 4.56 8.25
N ARG A 80 -22.73 3.43 8.65
CA ARG A 80 -22.58 2.15 7.93
C ARG A 80 -23.12 2.22 6.51
N GLU A 81 -24.30 2.82 6.32
CA GLU A 81 -24.93 2.98 5.02
C GLU A 81 -24.06 3.81 4.07
N ILE A 82 -23.64 5.00 4.50
CA ILE A 82 -22.79 5.88 3.67
C ILE A 82 -21.42 5.28 3.41
N ARG A 83 -20.83 4.61 4.40
CA ARG A 83 -19.55 3.90 4.21
C ARG A 83 -19.69 2.78 3.19
N LYS A 84 -20.77 2.00 3.26
CA LYS A 84 -21.08 0.94 2.28
C LYS A 84 -21.18 1.51 0.87
N MET A 85 -21.94 2.60 0.70
CA MET A 85 -22.09 3.28 -0.59
C MET A 85 -20.74 3.79 -1.13
N ASN A 86 -19.93 4.44 -0.29
CA ASN A 86 -18.60 4.92 -0.71
C ASN A 86 -17.69 3.77 -1.16
N VAL A 87 -17.73 2.63 -0.48
CA VAL A 87 -16.94 1.45 -0.87
C VAL A 87 -17.50 0.82 -2.15
N GLN A 88 -18.83 0.77 -2.35
CA GLN A 88 -19.43 0.32 -3.61
C GLN A 88 -19.04 1.21 -4.80
N LEU A 89 -18.98 2.53 -4.61
CA LEU A 89 -18.50 3.48 -5.63
C LEU A 89 -16.99 3.27 -5.94
N ILE A 90 -16.19 2.93 -4.96
CA ILE A 90 -14.78 2.57 -5.20
C ILE A 90 -14.70 1.25 -5.98
N LEU A 91 -15.49 0.26 -5.61
CA LEU A 91 -15.54 -1.05 -6.27
C LEU A 91 -16.06 -0.96 -7.69
N SER A 92 -16.93 0.01 -8.02
CA SER A 92 -17.45 0.19 -9.39
C SER A 92 -16.35 0.50 -10.40
N GLN A 93 -15.26 1.11 -9.94
CA GLN A 93 -14.09 1.48 -10.75
C GLN A 93 -12.85 0.62 -10.39
N HIS A 94 -13.05 -0.58 -9.87
CA HIS A 94 -11.98 -1.48 -9.46
C HIS A 94 -12.17 -2.86 -10.08
N ASP A 95 -11.10 -3.41 -10.67
CA ASP A 95 -11.08 -4.79 -11.15
C ASP A 95 -11.19 -5.78 -9.98
N GLY A 96 -12.35 -6.38 -9.83
CA GLY A 96 -12.72 -7.26 -8.71
C GLY A 96 -12.22 -8.71 -8.81
N HIS A 97 -11.30 -9.05 -9.73
CA HIS A 97 -10.76 -10.41 -9.87
C HIS A 97 -9.77 -10.73 -8.72
N CYS A 98 -10.30 -10.83 -7.50
CA CYS A 98 -9.50 -10.99 -6.28
C CYS A 98 -8.71 -12.30 -6.25
N ALA A 99 -9.23 -13.40 -6.80
CA ALA A 99 -8.57 -14.70 -6.77
C ALA A 99 -7.21 -14.73 -7.49
N THR A 100 -7.05 -13.89 -8.50
CA THR A 100 -5.81 -13.77 -9.30
C THR A 100 -5.01 -12.50 -8.97
N CYS A 101 -5.39 -11.78 -7.92
CA CYS A 101 -4.75 -10.54 -7.52
C CYS A 101 -3.57 -10.80 -6.58
N VAL A 102 -2.45 -10.11 -6.80
CA VAL A 102 -1.24 -10.18 -5.93
C VAL A 102 -1.51 -9.80 -4.47
N ARG A 103 -2.62 -9.10 -4.20
CA ARG A 103 -3.05 -8.72 -2.83
C ARG A 103 -4.19 -9.56 -2.31
N SER A 104 -4.50 -10.70 -2.94
CA SER A 104 -5.55 -11.61 -2.44
C SER A 104 -5.27 -12.03 -0.99
N GLY A 105 -6.25 -11.90 -0.11
CA GLY A 105 -6.10 -12.17 1.32
C GLY A 105 -5.37 -11.08 2.13
N ASN A 106 -4.66 -10.14 1.48
CA ASN A 106 -3.96 -9.02 2.12
C ASN A 106 -4.29 -7.70 1.41
N CYS A 107 -5.57 -7.40 1.24
CA CYS A 107 -6.08 -6.21 0.57
C CYS A 107 -7.01 -5.43 1.49
N SER A 108 -6.69 -4.17 1.78
CA SER A 108 -7.51 -3.32 2.65
C SER A 108 -8.94 -3.12 2.09
N LEU A 109 -9.08 -3.01 0.76
CA LEU A 109 -10.40 -2.86 0.13
C LEU A 109 -11.23 -4.14 0.30
N GLN A 110 -10.64 -5.31 0.07
CA GLN A 110 -11.29 -6.61 0.25
C GLN A 110 -11.76 -6.80 1.69
N SER A 111 -10.90 -6.53 2.67
CA SER A 111 -11.24 -6.65 4.09
C SER A 111 -12.39 -5.72 4.49
N ILE A 112 -12.37 -4.47 4.05
CA ILE A 112 -13.44 -3.50 4.36
C ILE A 112 -14.74 -3.91 3.67
N SER A 113 -14.71 -4.38 2.42
CA SER A 113 -15.87 -4.86 1.68
C SER A 113 -16.54 -6.04 2.37
N ASN A 114 -15.75 -7.01 2.82
CA ASN A 114 -16.22 -8.17 3.59
C ASN A 114 -16.87 -7.74 4.91
N ASN A 115 -16.23 -6.85 5.67
CA ASN A 115 -16.73 -6.35 6.95
C ASN A 115 -18.05 -5.55 6.82
N LEU A 116 -18.28 -4.94 5.65
CA LEU A 116 -19.52 -4.21 5.34
C LEU A 116 -20.60 -5.10 4.71
N GLY A 117 -20.31 -6.38 4.46
CA GLY A 117 -21.23 -7.32 3.80
C GLY A 117 -21.58 -6.87 2.38
N ILE A 118 -20.62 -6.39 1.62
CA ILE A 118 -20.84 -6.00 0.22
C ILE A 118 -20.74 -7.25 -0.66
N ILE A 119 -21.85 -7.68 -1.18
CA ILE A 119 -21.95 -8.83 -2.10
C ILE A 119 -22.34 -8.40 -3.51
N ASP A 120 -22.73 -7.14 -3.68
CA ASP A 120 -23.16 -6.58 -4.97
C ASP A 120 -22.61 -5.17 -5.15
N VAL A 121 -22.28 -4.84 -6.40
CA VAL A 121 -21.81 -3.54 -6.85
C VAL A 121 -22.73 -3.03 -7.96
N PRO A 122 -23.74 -2.20 -7.60
CA PRO A 122 -24.79 -1.80 -8.55
C PRO A 122 -24.30 -0.87 -9.67
N PHE A 123 -23.11 -0.26 -9.49
CA PHE A 123 -22.54 0.71 -10.44
C PHE A 123 -21.23 0.15 -11.01
N ARG A 124 -21.28 -0.71 -12.03
CA ARG A 124 -20.05 -1.17 -12.70
C ARG A 124 -19.78 -0.33 -13.93
N GLU A 125 -18.55 0.15 -14.05
CA GLU A 125 -18.04 0.81 -15.24
C GLU A 125 -17.11 -0.15 -16.02
N GLU A 126 -17.02 0.02 -17.32
CA GLU A 126 -15.98 -0.59 -18.13
C GLU A 126 -14.63 0.06 -17.77
N LEU A 127 -13.64 -0.77 -17.38
CA LEU A 127 -12.34 -0.30 -16.97
C LEU A 127 -11.38 -0.31 -18.16
N GLU A 128 -10.98 0.86 -18.60
CA GLU A 128 -9.97 1.02 -19.64
C GLU A 128 -8.57 0.67 -19.07
N LYS A 129 -7.90 -0.30 -19.70
CA LYS A 129 -6.50 -0.63 -19.38
C LYS A 129 -5.58 0.33 -20.09
N THR A 130 -4.70 0.99 -19.32
CA THR A 130 -3.59 1.75 -19.87
C THR A 130 -2.39 0.84 -20.11
N SER A 131 -1.66 1.08 -21.20
CA SER A 131 -0.39 0.39 -21.43
C SER A 131 0.62 0.69 -20.35
N TRP A 132 1.42 -0.31 -19.99
CA TRP A 132 2.54 -0.20 -19.04
C TRP A 132 3.71 -1.00 -19.54
N ASN A 133 4.93 -0.53 -19.30
CA ASN A 133 6.12 -1.31 -19.61
C ASN A 133 6.29 -2.46 -18.61
N MET A 134 6.08 -3.69 -19.08
CA MET A 134 6.17 -4.89 -18.26
C MET A 134 7.61 -5.32 -17.98
N ASP A 135 8.61 -4.75 -18.66
CA ASP A 135 10.03 -4.99 -18.41
C ASP A 135 10.60 -4.08 -17.30
N PHE A 136 9.87 -3.03 -16.91
CA PHE A 136 10.26 -2.17 -15.80
C PHE A 136 10.07 -2.92 -14.46
N PRO A 137 10.97 -2.75 -13.46
CA PRO A 137 10.87 -3.48 -12.17
C PRO A 137 9.59 -3.21 -11.38
N LEU A 138 8.93 -2.07 -11.59
CA LEU A 138 7.67 -1.69 -10.97
C LEU A 138 6.54 -1.82 -11.99
N ILE A 139 5.54 -2.62 -11.67
CA ILE A 139 4.35 -2.84 -12.51
C ILE A 139 3.16 -2.06 -11.94
N ARG A 140 2.43 -1.41 -12.83
CA ARG A 140 1.19 -0.69 -12.51
C ARG A 140 0.00 -1.27 -13.28
N ASP A 141 -1.05 -1.57 -12.54
CA ASP A 141 -2.37 -1.91 -13.07
C ASP A 141 -3.38 -0.82 -12.68
N ASN A 142 -3.73 0.03 -13.64
CA ASN A 142 -4.64 1.14 -13.41
C ASN A 142 -6.08 0.70 -13.11
N THR A 143 -6.50 -0.49 -13.55
CA THR A 143 -7.85 -1.02 -13.30
C THR A 143 -8.06 -1.38 -11.83
N LYS A 144 -6.98 -1.57 -11.07
CA LYS A 144 -7.01 -1.82 -9.62
C LYS A 144 -6.81 -0.57 -8.79
N CYS A 145 -6.52 0.58 -9.42
CA CYS A 145 -6.24 1.82 -8.70
C CYS A 145 -7.52 2.43 -8.10
N ILE A 146 -7.56 2.59 -6.78
CA ILE A 146 -8.67 3.23 -6.05
C ILE A 146 -8.47 4.74 -5.84
N LYS A 147 -7.51 5.34 -6.50
CA LYS A 147 -7.25 6.79 -6.50
C LYS A 147 -7.06 7.35 -5.07
N CYS A 148 -6.39 6.59 -4.21
CA CYS A 148 -6.17 6.96 -2.79
C CYS A 148 -5.03 7.96 -2.58
N MET A 149 -4.24 8.24 -3.59
CA MET A 149 -3.10 9.17 -3.64
C MET A 149 -1.94 8.81 -2.70
N ARG A 150 -1.91 7.64 -2.06
CA ARG A 150 -0.80 7.25 -1.18
C ARG A 150 0.54 7.21 -1.91
N CYS A 151 0.59 6.64 -3.12
CA CYS A 151 1.81 6.58 -3.92
C CYS A 151 2.34 7.96 -4.31
N ILE A 152 1.47 8.92 -4.57
CA ILE A 152 1.85 10.32 -4.84
C ILE A 152 2.50 10.91 -3.58
N GLN A 153 1.78 10.88 -2.47
CA GLN A 153 2.22 11.54 -1.24
C GLN A 153 3.49 10.90 -0.63
N ILE A 154 3.63 9.58 -0.71
CA ILE A 154 4.85 8.92 -0.23
C ILE A 154 6.05 9.23 -1.13
N CYS A 155 5.86 9.29 -2.45
CA CYS A 155 6.89 9.60 -3.40
C CYS A 155 7.34 11.06 -3.27
N ASP A 156 6.40 11.98 -3.10
CA ASP A 156 6.65 13.41 -2.97
C ASP A 156 7.25 13.77 -1.60
N LYS A 157 6.53 13.46 -0.51
CA LYS A 157 6.90 13.94 0.83
C LYS A 157 8.06 13.17 1.46
N VAL A 158 8.19 11.88 1.17
CA VAL A 158 9.20 11.03 1.83
C VAL A 158 10.42 10.80 0.93
N GLN A 159 10.18 10.57 -0.38
CA GLN A 159 11.26 10.33 -1.33
C GLN A 159 11.72 11.59 -2.08
N SER A 160 10.92 12.66 -2.06
CA SER A 160 11.19 13.93 -2.77
C SER A 160 11.40 13.76 -4.29
N LEU A 161 10.73 12.79 -4.92
CA LEU A 161 10.92 12.42 -6.32
C LEU A 161 9.76 12.81 -7.25
N SER A 162 8.56 12.99 -6.73
CA SER A 162 7.34 13.39 -7.46
C SER A 162 7.08 12.61 -8.77
N VAL A 163 7.36 11.31 -8.76
CA VAL A 163 7.18 10.41 -9.93
C VAL A 163 5.70 10.28 -10.30
N TRP A 164 4.80 10.26 -9.33
CA TRP A 164 3.38 10.02 -9.50
C TRP A 164 2.58 11.30 -9.42
N ASP A 165 1.54 11.40 -10.25
CA ASP A 165 0.61 12.53 -10.22
C ASP A 165 -0.81 12.09 -10.58
N VAL A 166 -1.78 12.98 -10.32
CA VAL A 166 -3.17 12.84 -10.78
C VAL A 166 -3.27 13.31 -12.22
N VAL A 167 -3.80 12.44 -13.06
CA VAL A 167 -4.00 12.76 -14.49
C VAL A 167 -5.47 12.61 -14.85
N ASN A 168 -5.88 13.34 -15.90
CA ASN A 168 -7.25 13.43 -16.38
C ASN A 168 -8.21 14.08 -15.36
N THR A 169 -9.50 14.17 -15.70
CA THR A 169 -10.54 14.81 -14.88
C THR A 169 -11.83 14.01 -14.91
N GLY A 170 -12.70 14.24 -13.91
CA GLY A 170 -14.00 13.57 -13.80
C GLY A 170 -13.87 12.06 -13.59
N SER A 171 -14.69 11.27 -14.24
CA SER A 171 -14.67 9.79 -14.14
C SER A 171 -13.36 9.18 -14.65
N ARG A 172 -12.67 9.85 -15.57
CA ARG A 172 -11.38 9.42 -16.13
C ARG A 172 -10.18 9.73 -15.23
N THR A 173 -10.37 10.41 -14.10
CA THR A 173 -9.28 10.68 -13.15
C THR A 173 -8.56 9.40 -12.77
N THR A 174 -7.25 9.39 -12.88
CA THR A 174 -6.41 8.26 -12.45
C THR A 174 -5.08 8.78 -11.91
N VAL A 175 -4.32 7.91 -11.26
CA VAL A 175 -2.93 8.19 -10.86
C VAL A 175 -2.02 7.61 -11.94
N ASN A 176 -1.12 8.41 -12.47
CA ASN A 176 -0.13 7.97 -13.46
C ASN A 176 1.23 8.62 -13.19
N VAL A 177 2.21 8.32 -14.00
CA VAL A 177 3.50 9.02 -13.99
C VAL A 177 3.25 10.50 -14.33
N SER A 178 3.88 11.38 -13.60
CA SER A 178 3.74 12.84 -13.76
C SER A 178 3.96 13.26 -15.21
N GLY A 179 3.05 14.09 -15.74
CA GLY A 179 3.06 14.50 -17.15
C GLY A 179 2.72 13.39 -18.15
N ASN A 180 2.16 12.26 -17.72
CA ASN A 180 1.88 11.08 -18.56
C ASN A 180 3.13 10.55 -19.30
N ARG A 181 4.31 10.78 -18.74
CA ARG A 181 5.57 10.23 -19.27
C ARG A 181 5.62 8.73 -19.11
N PRO A 182 6.38 8.00 -19.94
CA PRO A 182 6.74 6.62 -19.64
C PRO A 182 7.57 6.57 -18.35
N ILE A 183 7.44 5.47 -17.59
CA ILE A 183 8.09 5.34 -16.27
C ILE A 183 9.62 5.39 -16.37
N GLU A 184 10.18 4.95 -17.48
CA GLU A 184 11.62 4.95 -17.77
C GLU A 184 12.19 6.37 -17.93
N ALA A 185 11.33 7.31 -18.32
CA ALA A 185 11.71 8.74 -18.45
C ALA A 185 11.46 9.52 -17.15
N ALA A 186 10.99 8.86 -16.09
CA ALA A 186 10.80 9.47 -14.79
C ALA A 186 12.03 9.20 -13.89
N ASP A 187 12.33 10.13 -12.98
CA ASP A 187 13.43 10.00 -12.01
C ASP A 187 13.04 9.05 -10.87
N CYS A 188 12.68 7.80 -11.22
CA CYS A 188 12.25 6.80 -10.26
C CYS A 188 13.47 6.11 -9.63
N ALA A 189 13.64 6.24 -8.32
CA ALA A 189 14.72 5.56 -7.56
C ALA A 189 14.47 4.06 -7.34
N ILE A 190 13.38 3.48 -7.89
CA ILE A 190 13.02 2.05 -7.74
C ILE A 190 12.97 1.59 -6.26
N CYS A 191 12.66 2.52 -5.33
CA CYS A 191 12.68 2.27 -3.88
C CYS A 191 11.52 1.39 -3.37
N GLY A 192 10.48 1.11 -4.17
CA GLY A 192 9.34 0.28 -3.81
C GLY A 192 8.33 0.88 -2.80
N GLN A 193 8.56 2.08 -2.27
CA GLN A 193 7.69 2.69 -1.25
C GLN A 193 6.23 2.85 -1.71
N CYS A 194 6.02 3.15 -2.99
CA CYS A 194 4.68 3.23 -3.56
C CYS A 194 3.96 1.87 -3.60
N ILE A 195 4.70 0.75 -3.74
CA ILE A 195 4.16 -0.62 -3.70
C ILE A 195 3.72 -0.96 -2.28
N THR A 196 4.60 -0.77 -1.29
CA THR A 196 4.33 -1.13 0.12
C THR A 196 3.17 -0.35 0.72
N HIS A 197 2.97 0.90 0.29
CA HIS A 197 1.89 1.76 0.76
C HIS A 197 0.61 1.67 -0.08
N CYS A 198 0.61 0.93 -1.20
CA CYS A 198 -0.60 0.71 -1.99
C CYS A 198 -1.57 -0.19 -1.22
N PRO A 199 -2.81 0.25 -0.90
CA PRO A 199 -3.76 -0.54 -0.12
C PRO A 199 -4.43 -1.65 -0.93
N VAL A 200 -4.16 -1.70 -2.23
CA VAL A 200 -4.70 -2.67 -3.22
C VAL A 200 -3.59 -3.15 -4.15
N GLY A 201 -3.88 -4.03 -5.09
CA GLY A 201 -2.91 -4.59 -6.04
C GLY A 201 -2.64 -3.73 -7.28
N ALA A 202 -2.76 -2.40 -7.19
CA ALA A 202 -2.54 -1.51 -8.34
C ALA A 202 -1.05 -1.27 -8.67
N LEU A 203 -0.19 -1.40 -7.69
CA LEU A 203 1.27 -1.32 -7.82
C LEU A 203 1.88 -2.59 -7.24
N ARG A 204 2.80 -3.19 -7.97
CA ARG A 204 3.52 -4.40 -7.56
C ARG A 204 4.91 -4.42 -8.18
N GLU A 205 5.75 -5.24 -7.67
CA GLU A 205 7.03 -5.65 -8.27
C GLU A 205 6.78 -6.48 -9.53
N ARG A 206 7.76 -6.50 -10.43
CA ARG A 206 7.80 -7.47 -11.53
C ARG A 206 8.14 -8.84 -10.94
N ASP A 207 7.40 -9.86 -11.33
CA ASP A 207 7.67 -11.24 -10.94
C ASP A 207 8.56 -11.91 -12.01
N ASP A 208 9.79 -12.22 -11.64
CA ASP A 208 10.75 -12.93 -12.47
C ASP A 208 10.97 -14.38 -12.02
N THR A 209 10.13 -14.91 -11.12
CA THR A 209 10.26 -16.26 -10.54
C THR A 209 10.34 -17.35 -11.61
N ASP A 210 9.45 -17.30 -12.61
CA ASP A 210 9.45 -18.29 -13.70
C ASP A 210 10.74 -18.24 -14.53
N LYS A 211 11.29 -17.04 -14.76
CA LYS A 211 12.58 -16.88 -15.47
C LYS A 211 13.74 -17.50 -14.69
N VAL A 212 13.73 -17.32 -13.36
CA VAL A 212 14.73 -17.91 -12.47
C VAL A 212 14.64 -19.44 -12.49
N PHE A 213 13.44 -20.00 -12.35
CA PHE A 213 13.27 -21.46 -12.43
C PHE A 213 13.63 -22.02 -13.81
N ALA A 214 13.32 -21.31 -14.89
CA ALA A 214 13.75 -21.73 -16.22
C ALA A 214 15.29 -21.75 -16.34
N ALA A 215 16.00 -20.76 -15.79
CA ALA A 215 17.46 -20.73 -15.77
C ALA A 215 18.05 -21.86 -14.91
N LEU A 216 17.52 -22.11 -13.72
CA LEU A 216 17.95 -23.19 -12.82
C LEU A 216 17.77 -24.59 -13.43
N ASN A 217 16.77 -24.76 -14.30
CA ASN A 217 16.53 -26.04 -15.00
C ASN A 217 17.30 -26.19 -16.31
N ASN A 218 18.06 -25.19 -16.75
CA ASN A 218 18.83 -25.23 -17.98
C ASN A 218 20.31 -25.60 -17.68
N PRO A 219 20.79 -26.79 -18.06
CA PRO A 219 22.15 -27.23 -17.76
C PRO A 219 23.25 -26.43 -18.50
N ASP A 220 22.87 -25.67 -19.54
CA ASP A 220 23.81 -24.85 -20.31
C ASP A 220 23.98 -23.43 -19.73
N VAL A 221 23.29 -23.12 -18.63
CA VAL A 221 23.33 -21.80 -17.98
C VAL A 221 23.97 -21.91 -16.61
N ILE A 222 25.01 -21.11 -16.38
CA ILE A 222 25.60 -20.93 -15.05
C ILE A 222 24.78 -19.90 -14.30
N THR A 223 24.21 -20.28 -13.18
CA THR A 223 23.33 -19.42 -12.36
C THR A 223 24.11 -18.81 -11.20
N VAL A 224 24.02 -17.49 -11.09
CA VAL A 224 24.67 -16.71 -10.03
C VAL A 224 23.62 -15.92 -9.28
N VAL A 225 23.63 -15.99 -7.96
CA VAL A 225 22.72 -15.20 -7.10
C VAL A 225 23.54 -14.35 -6.12
N GLN A 226 23.11 -13.09 -5.99
CA GLN A 226 23.58 -12.16 -4.97
C GLN A 226 22.39 -11.72 -4.16
N VAL A 227 22.50 -11.76 -2.83
CA VAL A 227 21.40 -11.46 -1.90
C VAL A 227 21.52 -10.01 -1.41
N ALA A 228 20.47 -9.21 -1.61
CA ALA A 228 20.41 -7.86 -1.08
C ALA A 228 20.44 -7.86 0.47
N PRO A 229 21.07 -6.86 1.12
CA PRO A 229 21.18 -6.80 2.58
C PRO A 229 19.83 -6.84 3.31
N SER A 230 18.81 -6.19 2.78
CA SER A 230 17.44 -6.19 3.34
C SER A 230 16.79 -7.58 3.28
N VAL A 231 16.98 -8.30 2.19
CA VAL A 231 16.47 -9.67 2.05
C VAL A 231 17.20 -10.60 3.01
N ARG A 232 18.54 -10.47 3.11
CA ARG A 232 19.36 -11.23 4.06
C ARG A 232 18.89 -11.05 5.51
N ALA A 233 18.49 -9.84 5.89
CA ALA A 233 18.01 -9.55 7.25
C ALA A 233 16.62 -10.11 7.54
N ALA A 234 15.73 -10.19 6.54
CA ALA A 234 14.29 -10.45 6.74
C ALA A 234 13.80 -11.80 6.16
N TRP A 235 14.64 -12.59 5.49
CA TRP A 235 14.21 -13.79 4.74
C TRP A 235 13.49 -14.85 5.59
N GLY A 236 13.80 -14.92 6.88
CA GLY A 236 13.21 -15.89 7.80
C GLY A 236 11.87 -15.47 8.38
N GLU A 237 11.48 -14.19 8.30
CA GLU A 237 10.30 -13.65 8.98
C GLU A 237 9.00 -14.32 8.52
N GLN A 238 8.77 -14.41 7.21
CA GLN A 238 7.58 -15.05 6.66
C GLN A 238 7.56 -16.58 6.80
N LEU A 239 8.72 -17.17 7.07
CA LEU A 239 8.86 -18.61 7.34
C LEU A 239 8.71 -18.93 8.84
N GLY A 240 8.44 -17.92 9.68
CA GLY A 240 8.30 -18.09 11.12
C GLY A 240 9.59 -18.48 11.82
N MET A 241 10.75 -18.19 11.22
CA MET A 241 12.06 -18.51 11.79
C MET A 241 12.49 -17.44 12.79
N THR A 242 13.20 -17.85 13.86
CA THR A 242 13.86 -16.90 14.76
C THR A 242 15.12 -16.34 14.11
N ASN A 243 15.65 -15.22 14.63
CA ASN A 243 16.89 -14.62 14.13
C ASN A 243 18.09 -15.57 14.23
N GLU A 244 18.13 -16.43 15.27
CA GLU A 244 19.17 -17.45 15.42
C GLU A 244 19.04 -18.57 14.37
N GLN A 245 17.84 -18.81 13.84
CA GLN A 245 17.59 -19.79 12.79
C GLN A 245 17.83 -19.20 11.40
N ALA A 246 17.51 -17.93 11.18
CA ALA A 246 17.60 -17.23 9.90
C ALA A 246 19.01 -16.71 9.62
N THR A 247 20.04 -17.55 9.75
CA THR A 247 21.44 -17.17 9.54
C THR A 247 21.82 -17.03 8.05
N GLU A 248 22.82 -16.23 7.75
CA GLU A 248 23.39 -16.07 6.39
C GLU A 248 23.86 -17.40 5.81
N LYS A 249 24.51 -18.23 6.62
CA LYS A 249 24.98 -19.56 6.20
C LYS A 249 23.82 -20.46 5.77
N ARG A 250 22.71 -20.41 6.50
CA ARG A 250 21.52 -21.18 6.15
C ARG A 250 20.87 -20.65 4.87
N LEU A 251 20.81 -19.34 4.69
CA LEU A 251 20.33 -18.73 3.44
C LEU A 251 21.18 -19.17 2.24
N ALA A 252 22.50 -19.06 2.35
CA ALA A 252 23.43 -19.52 1.30
C ALA A 252 23.28 -21.01 1.01
N ALA A 253 23.14 -21.85 2.04
CA ALA A 253 22.91 -23.28 1.89
C ALA A 253 21.57 -23.57 1.20
N THR A 254 20.52 -22.80 1.53
CA THR A 254 19.19 -22.92 0.89
C THR A 254 19.28 -22.61 -0.59
N LEU A 255 19.92 -21.50 -0.97
CA LEU A 255 20.09 -21.10 -2.37
C LEU A 255 20.92 -22.12 -3.17
N LYS A 256 21.98 -22.66 -2.56
CA LYS A 256 22.74 -23.79 -3.16
C LYS A 256 21.87 -25.03 -3.34
N HIS A 257 21.02 -25.35 -2.36
CA HIS A 257 20.11 -26.49 -2.44
C HIS A 257 19.02 -26.30 -3.51
N MET A 258 18.63 -25.05 -3.78
CA MET A 258 17.72 -24.72 -4.89
C MET A 258 18.35 -24.91 -6.28
N GLY A 259 19.66 -25.05 -6.37
CA GLY A 259 20.37 -25.34 -7.62
C GLY A 259 21.21 -24.19 -8.17
N PHE A 260 21.37 -23.07 -7.46
CA PHE A 260 22.27 -22.00 -7.89
C PHE A 260 23.74 -22.48 -7.89
N ASP A 261 24.44 -22.22 -8.96
CA ASP A 261 25.86 -22.58 -9.11
C ASP A 261 26.77 -21.76 -8.21
N TYR A 262 26.48 -20.47 -8.07
CA TYR A 262 27.24 -19.54 -7.23
C TYR A 262 26.33 -18.67 -6.42
N VAL A 263 26.69 -18.47 -5.13
CA VAL A 263 25.98 -17.61 -4.18
C VAL A 263 26.97 -16.60 -3.60
N PHE A 264 26.71 -15.33 -3.80
CA PHE A 264 27.54 -14.24 -3.30
C PHE A 264 26.81 -13.38 -2.28
N ASP A 265 27.55 -12.85 -1.34
CA ASP A 265 27.07 -11.84 -0.41
C ASP A 265 27.34 -10.43 -0.97
N THR A 266 26.40 -9.53 -0.78
CA THR A 266 26.52 -8.11 -1.18
C THR A 266 27.66 -7.41 -0.42
N ASN A 267 28.02 -7.84 0.79
CA ASN A 267 29.16 -7.28 1.51
C ASN A 267 30.47 -7.44 0.72
N PHE A 268 30.68 -8.59 0.08
CA PHE A 268 31.84 -8.80 -0.78
C PHE A 268 31.91 -7.77 -1.92
N SER A 269 30.77 -7.53 -2.58
CA SER A 269 30.69 -6.53 -3.67
C SER A 269 30.90 -5.11 -3.14
N ALA A 270 30.37 -4.80 -1.96
CA ALA A 270 30.55 -3.49 -1.33
C ALA A 270 32.01 -3.23 -0.95
N ASP A 271 32.69 -4.21 -0.39
CA ASP A 271 34.13 -4.11 -0.07
C ASP A 271 34.97 -3.95 -1.34
N LEU A 272 34.64 -4.67 -2.42
CA LEU A 272 35.30 -4.53 -3.71
C LEU A 272 35.10 -3.12 -4.30
N THR A 273 33.89 -2.59 -4.22
CA THR A 273 33.57 -1.21 -4.67
C THR A 273 34.41 -0.18 -3.91
N ILE A 274 34.56 -0.32 -2.57
CA ILE A 274 35.41 0.57 -1.79
C ILE A 274 36.88 0.50 -2.24
N MET A 275 37.37 -0.69 -2.54
CA MET A 275 38.78 -0.88 -2.98
C MET A 275 39.02 -0.28 -4.37
N GLU A 276 38.07 -0.44 -5.31
CA GLU A 276 38.22 -0.01 -6.71
C GLU A 276 37.88 1.47 -6.94
N GLU A 277 36.89 1.99 -6.22
CA GLU A 277 36.39 3.36 -6.43
C GLU A 277 36.88 4.34 -5.35
N GLY A 278 37.33 3.86 -4.21
CA GLY A 278 37.81 4.67 -3.07
C GLY A 278 39.29 4.97 -3.07
N SER A 279 40.05 4.55 -4.09
CA SER A 279 41.53 4.71 -4.21
C SER A 279 41.93 5.95 -5.01
#